data_021b967995155af1d19fef76415ffc43
#
_entry.id   021b967995155af1d19fef76415ffc43
#
_cell.length_a   1.000
_cell.length_b   1.000
_cell.length_c   1.000
_cell.angle_alpha   90.00
_cell.angle_beta   90.00
_cell.angle_gamma   90.00
#
_symmetry.space_group_name_H-M   'P 1'
#
loop_
_entity.id
_entity.type
_entity.pdbx_description
1 polymer ?
#
loop_
_entity_poly.entity_id
_entity_poly.type
_entity_poly.pdbx_seq_one_letter_code
_entity_poly.pdbx_strand_id
1 'polypeptide(L)'
;MKLYKGDCLEVMDKLIADGVKVDAIITDPPYGTTACKWDSVIPFDAMWERLNKLIKPNGAIVLFGSEPFSSALRMSNIKKFKYDWYWKKARPSGFVNAKLKPLKDIETISVFSEGTTANRSKKNMAYNPQGLIEVNKEWKRPKTYGTGKGVNPTRKSHQLERTIKFEGYPRQVLEYKNHNIGNVHPTQKPVALMKYLIKTYTNEGGTVLDFTMGSGTTGVACKNTNRNFIGIEKDEKYFKIAEERIEKHTTQERLF
;
A
#
# COMPACT_ATOMS: atom_id res chain seq x y z
N MET A 1 -13.63 -12.21 -6.92
CA MET A 1 -13.99 -11.15 -5.97
C MET A 1 -14.88 -11.76 -4.90
N LYS A 2 -14.51 -11.58 -3.61
CA LYS A 2 -15.34 -12.00 -2.46
C LYS A 2 -15.54 -10.77 -1.56
N LEU A 3 -16.78 -10.42 -1.27
CA LEU A 3 -17.13 -9.29 -0.42
C LEU A 3 -17.88 -9.79 0.82
N TYR A 4 -17.51 -9.27 1.96
CA TYR A 4 -18.09 -9.65 3.26
C TYR A 4 -18.59 -8.42 3.99
N LYS A 5 -19.87 -8.42 4.33
CA LYS A 5 -20.45 -7.41 5.22
C LYS A 5 -20.30 -7.84 6.67
N GLY A 6 -19.66 -7.02 7.50
CA GLY A 6 -19.49 -7.30 8.91
C GLY A 6 -18.29 -6.60 9.55
N ASP A 7 -18.11 -6.88 10.83
CA ASP A 7 -16.94 -6.44 11.57
C ASP A 7 -15.67 -7.13 11.03
N CYS A 8 -14.62 -6.34 10.77
CA CYS A 8 -13.42 -6.87 10.12
C CYS A 8 -12.71 -7.94 10.97
N LEU A 9 -12.70 -7.84 12.30
CA LEU A 9 -12.07 -8.83 13.16
C LEU A 9 -12.81 -10.16 13.10
N GLU A 10 -14.15 -10.13 13.18
CA GLU A 10 -14.99 -11.34 13.10
C GLU A 10 -14.90 -12.03 11.73
N VAL A 11 -14.92 -11.24 10.65
CA VAL A 11 -14.80 -11.80 9.29
C VAL A 11 -13.40 -12.35 9.06
N MET A 12 -12.34 -11.67 9.54
CA MET A 12 -10.97 -12.20 9.45
C MET A 12 -10.82 -13.51 10.22
N ASP A 13 -11.48 -13.69 11.38
CA ASP A 13 -11.46 -14.97 12.10
C ASP A 13 -12.09 -16.11 11.29
N LYS A 14 -13.19 -15.85 10.58
CA LYS A 14 -13.81 -16.83 9.66
C LYS A 14 -12.87 -17.18 8.51
N LEU A 15 -12.25 -16.17 7.88
CA LEU A 15 -11.28 -16.40 6.81
C LEU A 15 -10.07 -17.23 7.28
N ILE A 16 -9.62 -17.03 8.52
CA ILE A 16 -8.53 -17.82 9.12
C ILE A 16 -8.98 -19.26 9.34
N ALA A 17 -10.18 -19.48 9.87
CA ALA A 17 -10.77 -20.81 10.07
C ALA A 17 -10.90 -21.58 8.74
N ASP A 18 -11.24 -20.87 7.66
CA ASP A 18 -11.32 -21.41 6.30
C ASP A 18 -9.95 -21.62 5.63
N GLY A 19 -8.84 -21.37 6.35
CA GLY A 19 -7.48 -21.56 5.83
C GLY A 19 -7.06 -20.56 4.75
N VAL A 20 -7.75 -19.43 4.62
CA VAL A 20 -7.47 -18.41 3.59
C VAL A 20 -6.08 -17.80 3.79
N LYS A 21 -5.33 -17.67 2.69
CA LYS A 21 -4.05 -16.96 2.61
C LYS A 21 -4.07 -15.96 1.47
N VAL A 22 -3.54 -14.75 1.71
CA VAL A 22 -3.51 -13.68 0.74
C VAL A 22 -2.08 -13.25 0.42
N ASP A 23 -1.87 -12.74 -0.80
CA ASP A 23 -0.54 -12.31 -1.28
C ASP A 23 -0.17 -10.91 -0.76
N ALA A 24 -1.17 -10.05 -0.61
CA ALA A 24 -1.01 -8.73 0.01
C ALA A 24 -2.25 -8.33 0.80
N ILE A 25 -2.05 -7.48 1.80
CA ILE A 25 -3.10 -6.76 2.52
C ILE A 25 -2.88 -5.29 2.25
N ILE A 26 -3.85 -4.60 1.63
CA ILE A 26 -3.73 -3.19 1.27
C ILE A 26 -5.02 -2.51 1.71
N THR A 27 -4.94 -1.67 2.73
CA THR A 27 -6.11 -1.08 3.36
C THR A 27 -5.86 0.32 3.93
N ASP A 28 -6.95 1.08 4.06
CA ASP A 28 -7.01 2.39 4.72
C ASP A 28 -7.81 2.21 6.03
N PRO A 29 -7.16 1.83 7.14
CA PRO A 29 -7.86 1.60 8.40
C PRO A 29 -8.38 2.92 9.00
N PRO A 30 -9.35 2.90 9.91
CA PRO A 30 -9.78 4.11 10.62
C PRO A 30 -8.65 4.63 11.54
N TYR A 31 -8.45 5.96 11.54
CA TYR A 31 -7.34 6.60 12.27
C TYR A 31 -7.75 7.17 13.63
N GLY A 32 -9.07 7.26 13.93
CA GLY A 32 -9.58 7.91 15.14
C GLY A 32 -9.36 9.42 15.15
N THR A 33 -9.29 10.06 13.99
CA THR A 33 -8.97 11.48 13.86
C THR A 33 -10.14 12.35 13.38
N THR A 34 -11.27 11.73 13.08
CA THR A 34 -12.48 12.40 12.63
C THR A 34 -13.65 12.20 13.62
N ALA A 35 -14.69 13.03 13.52
CA ALA A 35 -15.91 12.87 14.31
C ALA A 35 -16.86 11.79 13.76
N CYS A 36 -16.45 11.05 12.76
CA CYS A 36 -17.28 10.01 12.16
C CYS A 36 -17.37 8.78 13.10
N LYS A 37 -18.56 8.24 13.30
CA LYS A 37 -18.80 7.09 14.19
C LYS A 37 -18.01 5.83 13.80
N TRP A 38 -17.67 5.69 12.53
CA TRP A 38 -16.88 4.56 11.99
C TRP A 38 -15.36 4.76 12.16
N ASP A 39 -14.89 5.98 12.48
CA ASP A 39 -13.45 6.29 12.61
C ASP A 39 -12.94 5.95 14.02
N SER A 40 -13.11 4.69 14.41
CA SER A 40 -12.61 4.13 15.66
C SER A 40 -11.40 3.24 15.38
N VAL A 41 -10.27 3.54 15.99
CA VAL A 41 -9.03 2.77 15.80
C VAL A 41 -9.25 1.30 16.17
N ILE A 42 -8.93 0.40 15.25
CA ILE A 42 -8.96 -1.04 15.49
C ILE A 42 -7.81 -1.37 16.45
N PRO A 43 -8.04 -2.11 17.56
CA PRO A 43 -6.99 -2.50 18.49
C PRO A 43 -5.83 -3.20 17.75
N PHE A 44 -4.62 -2.64 17.86
CA PHE A 44 -3.48 -3.10 17.08
C PHE A 44 -3.14 -4.57 17.30
N ASP A 45 -3.17 -5.04 18.55
CA ASP A 45 -2.85 -6.44 18.87
C ASP A 45 -3.82 -7.41 18.18
N ALA A 46 -5.13 -7.12 18.28
CA ALA A 46 -6.19 -7.91 17.64
C ALA A 46 -6.08 -7.88 16.11
N MET A 47 -5.74 -6.72 15.55
CA MET A 47 -5.50 -6.56 14.12
C MET A 47 -4.28 -7.38 13.67
N TRP A 48 -3.12 -7.19 14.31
CA TRP A 48 -1.88 -7.86 13.91
C TRP A 48 -1.95 -9.38 14.05
N GLU A 49 -2.61 -9.88 15.08
CA GLU A 49 -2.82 -11.33 15.25
C GLU A 49 -3.46 -11.95 14.00
N ARG A 50 -4.51 -11.31 13.46
CA ARG A 50 -5.24 -11.81 12.30
C ARG A 50 -4.50 -11.57 11.00
N LEU A 51 -3.93 -10.38 10.80
CA LEU A 51 -3.16 -10.07 9.60
C LEU A 51 -1.98 -11.02 9.42
N ASN A 52 -1.29 -11.37 10.51
CA ASN A 52 -0.19 -12.33 10.49
C ASN A 52 -0.63 -13.75 10.12
N LYS A 53 -1.85 -14.14 10.48
CA LYS A 53 -2.40 -15.45 10.12
C LYS A 53 -2.90 -15.50 8.67
N LEU A 54 -3.32 -14.37 8.11
CA LEU A 54 -3.87 -14.29 6.75
C LEU A 54 -2.81 -14.08 5.67
N ILE A 55 -1.75 -13.32 5.97
CA ILE A 55 -0.71 -13.00 4.98
C ILE A 55 0.20 -14.20 4.70
N LYS A 56 0.59 -14.41 3.44
CA LYS A 56 1.63 -15.37 3.06
C LYS A 56 3.01 -14.92 3.59
N PRO A 57 3.99 -15.83 3.82
CA PRO A 57 5.27 -15.50 4.47
C PRO A 57 6.04 -14.32 3.86
N ASN A 58 5.99 -14.16 2.54
CA ASN A 58 6.68 -13.06 1.84
C ASN A 58 5.71 -11.95 1.39
N GLY A 59 4.46 -12.01 1.80
CA GLY A 59 3.44 -11.04 1.47
C GLY A 59 3.70 -9.69 2.13
N ALA A 60 3.16 -8.62 1.55
CA ALA A 60 3.23 -7.28 2.09
C ALA A 60 1.91 -6.87 2.74
N ILE A 61 2.01 -6.22 3.89
CA ILE A 61 0.91 -5.53 4.56
C ILE A 61 1.16 -4.03 4.38
N VAL A 62 0.26 -3.35 3.69
CA VAL A 62 0.39 -1.96 3.24
C VAL A 62 -0.77 -1.17 3.84
N LEU A 63 -0.48 -0.35 4.83
CA LEU A 63 -1.48 0.36 5.61
C LEU A 63 -1.33 1.87 5.43
N PHE A 64 -2.41 2.51 5.01
CA PHE A 64 -2.48 3.96 4.97
C PHE A 64 -2.53 4.54 6.38
N GLY A 65 -2.08 5.76 6.52
CA GLY A 65 -2.07 6.43 7.80
C GLY A 65 -1.73 7.90 7.71
N SER A 66 -1.92 8.55 8.83
CA SER A 66 -1.68 9.95 9.03
C SER A 66 -1.28 10.18 10.48
N GLU A 67 -0.36 11.10 10.75
CA GLU A 67 0.06 11.38 12.13
C GLU A 67 -1.09 11.92 13.01
N PRO A 68 -1.16 11.50 14.30
CA PRO A 68 -0.21 10.64 15.05
C PRO A 68 -0.44 9.13 14.89
N PHE A 69 -1.53 8.69 14.25
CA PHE A 69 -1.87 7.29 14.05
C PHE A 69 -0.72 6.50 13.38
N SER A 70 -0.08 7.07 12.34
CA SER A 70 1.02 6.40 11.62
C SER A 70 2.20 6.05 12.53
N SER A 71 2.54 6.92 13.48
CA SER A 71 3.60 6.65 14.46
C SER A 71 3.23 5.50 15.38
N ALA A 72 2.02 5.50 15.93
CA ALA A 72 1.51 4.42 16.77
C ALA A 72 1.45 3.08 16.00
N LEU A 73 0.97 3.10 14.75
CA LEU A 73 0.91 1.93 13.87
C LEU A 73 2.30 1.33 13.63
N ARG A 74 3.30 2.14 13.29
CA ARG A 74 4.68 1.66 13.08
C ARG A 74 5.27 1.06 14.35
N MET A 75 5.08 1.73 15.49
CA MET A 75 5.58 1.24 16.78
C MET A 75 4.90 -0.04 17.24
N SER A 76 3.62 -0.23 16.91
CA SER A 76 2.89 -1.46 17.27
C SER A 76 3.46 -2.73 16.59
N ASN A 77 4.23 -2.58 15.51
CA ASN A 77 4.88 -3.71 14.82
C ASN A 77 6.22 -3.34 14.17
N ILE A 78 7.08 -2.68 14.94
CA ILE A 78 8.37 -2.18 14.44
C ILE A 78 9.27 -3.28 13.86
N LYS A 79 9.17 -4.52 14.36
CA LYS A 79 9.96 -5.66 13.86
C LYS A 79 9.65 -6.01 12.40
N LYS A 80 8.41 -5.85 11.97
CA LYS A 80 7.96 -6.14 10.60
C LYS A 80 7.94 -4.92 9.70
N PHE A 81 8.04 -3.72 10.25
CA PHE A 81 8.11 -2.49 9.49
C PHE A 81 9.31 -2.50 8.54
N LYS A 82 9.10 -2.06 7.29
CA LYS A 82 10.15 -2.01 6.25
C LYS A 82 10.48 -0.58 5.84
N TYR A 83 9.49 0.14 5.36
CA TYR A 83 9.59 1.53 4.90
C TYR A 83 8.22 2.14 4.70
N ASP A 84 8.18 3.45 4.49
CA ASP A 84 6.99 4.19 4.09
C ASP A 84 7.06 4.62 2.64
N TRP A 85 5.88 4.66 1.99
CA TRP A 85 5.61 5.55 0.88
C TRP A 85 4.91 6.80 1.41
N TYR A 86 5.08 7.90 0.69
CA TYR A 86 4.43 9.17 0.99
C TYR A 86 3.56 9.55 -0.19
N TRP A 87 2.23 9.47 -0.02
CA TRP A 87 1.32 9.93 -1.04
C TRP A 87 1.10 11.42 -0.90
N LYS A 88 1.58 12.19 -1.91
CA LYS A 88 1.36 13.63 -2.02
C LYS A 88 0.03 13.87 -2.73
N LYS A 89 -0.91 14.48 -2.01
CA LYS A 89 -2.24 14.84 -2.48
C LYS A 89 -2.16 16.09 -3.38
N ALA A 90 -3.00 16.15 -4.41
CA ALA A 90 -3.09 17.34 -5.26
C ALA A 90 -3.68 18.56 -4.52
N ARG A 91 -4.51 18.33 -3.51
CA ARG A 91 -5.09 19.37 -2.67
C ARG A 91 -4.76 19.11 -1.21
N PRO A 92 -4.15 20.09 -0.52
CA PRO A 92 -3.91 19.98 0.92
C PRO A 92 -5.23 20.06 1.69
N SER A 93 -5.19 19.64 2.94
CA SER A 93 -6.31 19.73 3.91
C SER A 93 -5.88 20.47 5.15
N GLY A 94 -6.85 20.85 6.01
CA GLY A 94 -6.58 21.53 7.28
C GLY A 94 -6.62 23.06 7.21
N PHE A 95 -7.28 23.64 6.21
CA PHE A 95 -7.38 25.09 6.00
C PHE A 95 -7.91 25.86 7.21
N VAL A 96 -8.83 25.29 7.99
CA VAL A 96 -9.36 25.92 9.22
C VAL A 96 -8.25 26.30 10.20
N ASN A 97 -7.17 25.51 10.23
CA ASN A 97 -6.03 25.70 11.12
C ASN A 97 -4.77 26.22 10.40
N ALA A 98 -4.90 26.80 9.20
CA ALA A 98 -3.76 27.20 8.38
C ALA A 98 -2.87 28.30 9.03
N LYS A 99 -3.42 29.06 9.97
CA LYS A 99 -2.68 30.07 10.75
C LYS A 99 -1.93 29.48 11.95
N LEU A 100 -2.19 28.23 12.31
CA LEU A 100 -1.66 27.57 13.52
C LEU A 100 -0.71 26.42 13.21
N LYS A 101 -0.83 25.81 12.04
CA LYS A 101 -0.01 24.68 11.61
C LYS A 101 0.01 24.57 10.09
N PRO A 102 1.04 23.90 9.50
CA PRO A 102 1.10 23.64 8.06
C PRO A 102 -0.13 22.89 7.55
N LEU A 103 -0.51 23.16 6.31
CA LEU A 103 -1.50 22.39 5.58
C LEU A 103 -0.96 20.96 5.34
N LYS A 104 -1.87 20.00 5.38
CA LYS A 104 -1.56 18.57 5.25
C LYS A 104 -1.78 18.10 3.82
N ASP A 105 -0.72 17.86 3.08
CA ASP A 105 -0.75 17.38 1.70
C ASP A 105 -0.14 15.99 1.53
N ILE A 106 0.38 15.39 2.63
CA ILE A 106 0.99 14.07 2.62
C ILE A 106 0.20 13.10 3.51
N GLU A 107 -0.02 11.90 2.99
CA GLU A 107 -0.41 10.71 3.75
C GLU A 107 0.69 9.65 3.68
N THR A 108 0.93 8.96 4.78
CA THR A 108 1.91 7.87 4.85
C THR A 108 1.25 6.56 4.43
N ILE A 109 2.04 5.68 3.83
CA ILE A 109 1.63 4.32 3.50
C ILE A 109 2.73 3.40 4.03
N SER A 110 2.50 2.84 5.21
CA SER A 110 3.48 2.03 5.92
C SER A 110 3.47 0.59 5.43
N VAL A 111 4.65 0.04 5.14
CA VAL A 111 4.82 -1.31 4.59
C VAL A 111 5.45 -2.22 5.62
N PHE A 112 4.80 -3.35 5.86
CA PHE A 112 5.23 -4.39 6.80
C PHE A 112 5.32 -5.74 6.08
N SER A 113 6.24 -6.61 6.50
CA SER A 113 6.39 -7.98 5.99
C SER A 113 7.23 -8.84 6.93
N GLU A 114 7.04 -10.14 6.92
CA GLU A 114 8.01 -11.11 7.44
C GLU A 114 9.23 -11.21 6.52
N GLY A 115 9.04 -11.01 5.21
CA GLY A 115 10.12 -11.01 4.23
C GLY A 115 11.11 -9.88 4.46
N THR A 116 12.32 -10.04 3.96
CA THR A 116 13.38 -9.02 4.05
C THR A 116 13.44 -8.15 2.80
N THR A 117 14.05 -6.97 2.93
CA THR A 117 14.43 -6.09 1.80
C THR A 117 15.94 -6.15 1.50
N ALA A 118 16.65 -7.12 2.09
CA ALA A 118 18.09 -7.26 1.92
C ALA A 118 18.43 -7.85 0.54
N ASN A 119 19.42 -7.25 -0.12
CA ASN A 119 19.90 -7.75 -1.41
C ASN A 119 20.41 -9.20 -1.29
N ARG A 120 20.13 -10.03 -2.30
CA ARG A 120 20.52 -11.45 -2.39
C ARG A 120 19.92 -12.37 -1.32
N SER A 121 18.89 -11.95 -0.61
CA SER A 121 18.16 -12.83 0.29
C SER A 121 17.18 -13.73 -0.48
N LYS A 122 17.06 -15.00 -0.08
CA LYS A 122 16.02 -15.92 -0.60
C LYS A 122 14.65 -15.68 0.07
N LYS A 123 14.60 -14.85 1.12
CA LYS A 123 13.40 -14.53 1.91
C LYS A 123 12.91 -13.10 1.64
N ASN A 124 13.13 -12.58 0.44
CA ASN A 124 12.68 -11.23 0.12
C ASN A 124 11.16 -11.15 0.09
N MET A 125 10.63 -10.04 0.59
CA MET A 125 9.21 -9.72 0.42
C MET A 125 8.88 -9.55 -1.06
N ALA A 126 7.62 -9.79 -1.41
CA ALA A 126 7.12 -9.53 -2.76
C ALA A 126 7.25 -8.03 -3.08
N TYR A 127 7.99 -7.71 -4.13
CA TYR A 127 8.20 -6.34 -4.59
C TYR A 127 8.51 -6.32 -6.08
N ASN A 128 7.61 -5.74 -6.85
CA ASN A 128 7.74 -5.54 -8.30
C ASN A 128 7.90 -4.04 -8.57
N PRO A 129 9.13 -3.54 -8.80
CA PRO A 129 9.33 -2.11 -9.04
C PRO A 129 8.58 -1.68 -10.30
N GLN A 130 7.76 -0.63 -10.18
CA GLN A 130 6.97 -0.09 -11.29
C GLN A 130 7.71 1.06 -11.97
N GLY A 131 7.49 1.24 -13.29
CA GLY A 131 8.06 2.38 -14.03
C GLY A 131 9.51 2.17 -14.49
N LEU A 132 10.03 0.95 -14.47
CA LEU A 132 11.37 0.66 -14.97
C LEU A 132 11.43 0.87 -16.49
N ILE A 133 12.53 1.49 -16.93
CA ILE A 133 12.89 1.70 -18.33
C ILE A 133 14.19 0.95 -18.60
N GLU A 134 14.18 0.05 -19.58
CA GLU A 134 15.38 -0.65 -19.99
C GLU A 134 16.29 0.29 -20.79
N VAL A 135 17.56 0.40 -20.39
CA VAL A 135 18.48 1.38 -20.98
C VAL A 135 19.82 0.77 -21.42
N ASN A 136 20.29 -0.29 -20.77
CA ASN A 136 21.58 -0.96 -21.05
C ASN A 136 22.77 -0.01 -21.20
N LYS A 137 22.88 0.96 -20.27
CA LYS A 137 23.95 1.99 -20.28
C LYS A 137 25.18 1.49 -19.55
N GLU A 138 26.35 1.70 -20.15
CA GLU A 138 27.63 1.57 -19.43
C GLU A 138 27.78 2.74 -18.46
N TRP A 139 28.10 2.41 -17.22
CA TRP A 139 28.41 3.38 -16.18
C TRP A 139 29.84 3.18 -15.68
N LYS A 140 30.64 4.23 -15.78
CA LYS A 140 31.99 4.27 -15.24
C LYS A 140 32.03 5.19 -14.02
N ARG A 141 32.69 4.76 -12.96
CA ARG A 141 32.83 5.59 -11.76
C ARG A 141 33.61 6.87 -12.09
N PRO A 142 33.08 8.07 -11.80
CA PRO A 142 33.82 9.32 -11.96
C PRO A 142 35.13 9.30 -11.15
N LYS A 143 36.23 9.71 -11.75
CA LYS A 143 37.56 9.78 -11.08
C LYS A 143 37.57 10.68 -9.82
N THR A 144 36.64 11.62 -9.74
CA THR A 144 36.46 12.54 -8.60
C THR A 144 35.84 11.89 -7.34
N TYR A 145 35.30 10.68 -7.44
CA TYR A 145 34.90 9.93 -6.25
C TYR A 145 36.13 9.39 -5.57
N GLY A 146 36.74 10.26 -4.79
CA GLY A 146 38.04 10.09 -4.19
C GLY A 146 38.18 8.79 -3.39
N THR A 147 39.41 8.37 -3.29
CA THR A 147 40.03 7.53 -2.28
C THR A 147 39.87 8.10 -0.86
N GLY A 148 38.85 8.92 -0.62
CA GLY A 148 38.56 9.49 0.69
C GLY A 148 38.40 8.40 1.72
N LYS A 149 39.12 8.48 2.79
CA LYS A 149 38.98 7.71 4.03
C LYS A 149 37.65 8.05 4.70
N GLY A 150 36.51 7.95 3.92
CA GLY A 150 35.17 8.13 4.41
C GLY A 150 34.67 6.82 5.02
N VAL A 151 33.69 6.94 5.85
CA VAL A 151 33.07 5.97 6.77
C VAL A 151 32.62 4.63 6.16
N ASN A 152 32.79 4.40 4.86
CA ASN A 152 32.50 3.12 4.19
C ASN A 152 33.79 2.61 3.50
N PRO A 153 34.43 1.56 4.05
CA PRO A 153 35.44 0.84 3.31
C PRO A 153 34.85 0.35 2.00
N THR A 154 35.53 0.56 0.89
CA THR A 154 35.18 0.10 -0.44
C THR A 154 34.92 -1.39 -0.41
N ARG A 155 33.65 -1.78 -0.34
CA ARG A 155 33.27 -3.18 -0.51
C ARG A 155 33.63 -3.59 -1.95
N LYS A 156 34.10 -4.81 -2.15
CA LYS A 156 34.36 -5.40 -3.48
C LYS A 156 33.16 -5.27 -4.46
N SER A 157 31.97 -4.96 -3.95
CA SER A 157 30.74 -4.68 -4.72
C SER A 157 30.70 -3.31 -5.40
N HIS A 158 31.63 -2.40 -5.10
CA HIS A 158 31.78 -1.12 -5.80
C HIS A 158 32.65 -1.32 -7.04
N GLN A 159 32.12 -2.00 -8.04
CA GLN A 159 32.78 -2.13 -9.34
C GLN A 159 32.99 -0.73 -9.93
N LEU A 160 34.18 -0.52 -10.50
CA LEU A 160 34.54 0.73 -11.18
C LEU A 160 33.71 0.98 -12.44
N GLU A 161 33.23 -0.10 -13.03
CA GLU A 161 32.41 -0.13 -14.23
C GLU A 161 31.24 -1.10 -14.02
N ARG A 162 30.07 -0.75 -14.49
CA ARG A 162 28.87 -1.61 -14.45
C ARG A 162 27.90 -1.23 -15.57
N THR A 163 27.16 -2.18 -16.05
CA THR A 163 26.03 -1.93 -16.95
C THR A 163 24.79 -1.60 -16.12
N ILE A 164 24.20 -0.42 -16.34
CA ILE A 164 22.87 -0.07 -15.82
C ILE A 164 21.85 -0.64 -16.79
N LYS A 165 21.16 -1.68 -16.40
CA LYS A 165 20.12 -2.32 -17.20
C LYS A 165 18.81 -1.54 -17.20
N PHE A 166 18.44 -0.98 -16.07
CA PHE A 166 17.18 -0.28 -15.86
C PHE A 166 17.38 1.05 -15.16
N GLU A 167 16.61 2.05 -15.58
CA GLU A 167 16.41 3.34 -14.91
C GLU A 167 14.95 3.45 -14.46
N GLY A 168 14.58 4.56 -13.79
CA GLY A 168 13.21 4.80 -13.39
C GLY A 168 12.76 4.02 -12.14
N TYR A 169 13.70 3.57 -11.30
CA TYR A 169 13.35 2.93 -10.03
C TYR A 169 12.45 3.83 -9.18
N PRO A 170 11.40 3.25 -8.53
CA PRO A 170 10.46 4.00 -7.71
C PRO A 170 11.14 4.84 -6.63
N ARG A 171 10.59 6.04 -6.41
CA ARG A 171 10.94 6.92 -5.28
C ARG A 171 9.82 6.89 -4.27
N GLN A 172 10.13 7.14 -2.99
CA GLN A 172 9.16 7.05 -1.88
C GLN A 172 7.96 8.01 -2.00
N VAL A 173 8.10 9.12 -2.71
CA VAL A 173 6.98 10.07 -2.91
C VAL A 173 6.20 9.68 -4.14
N LEU A 174 4.90 9.45 -3.96
CA LEU A 174 3.93 9.10 -4.99
C LEU A 174 2.99 10.27 -5.21
N GLU A 175 2.88 10.76 -6.45
CA GLU A 175 1.99 11.86 -6.81
C GLU A 175 0.80 11.33 -7.62
N TYR A 176 -0.34 11.17 -6.96
CA TYR A 176 -1.60 10.76 -7.59
C TYR A 176 -2.68 11.77 -7.27
N LYS A 177 -3.33 12.29 -8.33
CA LYS A 177 -4.46 13.21 -8.16
C LYS A 177 -5.68 12.44 -7.64
N ASN A 178 -6.30 12.97 -6.62
CA ASN A 178 -7.61 12.53 -6.21
C ASN A 178 -8.64 13.28 -7.06
N HIS A 179 -9.20 12.63 -8.07
CA HIS A 179 -10.26 13.22 -8.87
C HIS A 179 -11.57 13.13 -8.06
N ASN A 180 -12.02 14.28 -7.53
CA ASN A 180 -13.25 14.38 -6.75
C ASN A 180 -14.53 14.21 -7.58
N ILE A 181 -14.44 13.97 -8.88
CA ILE A 181 -15.62 13.75 -9.74
C ILE A 181 -16.16 12.35 -9.45
N GLY A 182 -17.37 12.30 -8.86
CA GLY A 182 -18.03 11.04 -8.51
C GLY A 182 -17.53 10.35 -7.24
N ASN A 183 -16.82 11.06 -6.34
CA ASN A 183 -16.45 10.49 -5.05
C ASN A 183 -17.71 10.18 -4.23
N VAL A 184 -17.89 8.90 -3.93
CA VAL A 184 -19.02 8.38 -3.13
C VAL A 184 -18.62 8.16 -1.66
N HIS A 185 -17.35 8.38 -1.33
CA HIS A 185 -16.81 8.30 0.03
C HIS A 185 -15.86 9.48 0.29
N PRO A 186 -15.93 10.15 1.46
CA PRO A 186 -15.14 11.35 1.74
C PRO A 186 -13.62 11.11 1.75
N THR A 187 -13.16 9.91 2.10
CA THR A 187 -11.75 9.52 2.17
C THR A 187 -11.32 8.59 1.04
N GLN A 188 -12.07 8.55 -0.06
CA GLN A 188 -11.79 7.67 -1.19
C GLN A 188 -10.38 7.87 -1.75
N LYS A 189 -9.60 6.79 -1.82
CA LYS A 189 -8.26 6.81 -2.43
C LYS A 189 -8.34 6.78 -3.97
N PRO A 190 -7.34 7.34 -4.68
CA PRO A 190 -7.28 7.25 -6.14
C PRO A 190 -7.11 5.80 -6.61
N VAL A 191 -7.91 5.36 -7.59
CA VAL A 191 -7.77 4.02 -8.19
C VAL A 191 -6.36 3.80 -8.75
N ALA A 192 -5.77 4.83 -9.37
CA ALA A 192 -4.41 4.75 -9.93
C ALA A 192 -3.34 4.47 -8.87
N LEU A 193 -3.46 5.08 -7.68
CA LEU A 193 -2.58 4.80 -6.54
C LEU A 193 -2.74 3.34 -6.06
N MET A 194 -3.98 2.87 -5.92
CA MET A 194 -4.24 1.49 -5.52
C MET A 194 -3.73 0.49 -6.55
N LYS A 195 -3.92 0.75 -7.86
CA LYS A 195 -3.34 -0.07 -8.95
C LYS A 195 -1.82 -0.16 -8.84
N TYR A 196 -1.14 0.97 -8.55
CA TYR A 196 0.31 1.02 -8.38
C TYR A 196 0.76 0.14 -7.21
N LEU A 197 0.15 0.28 -6.04
CA LEU A 197 0.49 -0.52 -4.85
C LEU A 197 0.20 -2.02 -5.07
N ILE A 198 -0.94 -2.36 -5.66
CA ILE A 198 -1.31 -3.75 -5.98
C ILE A 198 -0.29 -4.40 -6.91
N LYS A 199 0.09 -3.73 -8.01
CA LYS A 199 1.11 -4.24 -8.92
C LYS A 199 2.48 -4.38 -8.26
N THR A 200 2.82 -3.46 -7.36
CA THR A 200 4.10 -3.49 -6.63
C THR A 200 4.21 -4.72 -5.71
N TYR A 201 3.13 -5.11 -5.06
CA TYR A 201 3.19 -6.15 -4.01
C TYR A 201 2.56 -7.48 -4.39
N THR A 202 1.98 -7.60 -5.59
CA THR A 202 1.37 -8.84 -6.07
C THR A 202 1.69 -9.13 -7.54
N ASN A 203 1.70 -10.40 -7.90
CA ASN A 203 1.68 -10.83 -9.29
C ASN A 203 0.22 -10.97 -9.78
N GLU A 204 0.02 -11.11 -11.09
CA GLU A 204 -1.30 -11.41 -11.66
C GLU A 204 -1.87 -12.71 -11.07
N GLY A 205 -3.17 -12.75 -10.86
CA GLY A 205 -3.85 -13.84 -10.17
C GLY A 205 -3.68 -13.85 -8.65
N GLY A 206 -2.76 -13.02 -8.08
CA GLY A 206 -2.59 -12.90 -6.64
C GLY A 206 -3.83 -12.36 -5.93
N THR A 207 -4.00 -12.68 -4.66
CA THR A 207 -5.14 -12.28 -3.84
C THR A 207 -4.78 -11.11 -2.93
N VAL A 208 -5.58 -10.05 -2.98
CA VAL A 208 -5.46 -8.86 -2.11
C VAL A 208 -6.62 -8.83 -1.12
N LEU A 209 -6.32 -8.58 0.15
CA LEU A 209 -7.30 -8.31 1.19
C LEU A 209 -7.34 -6.81 1.52
N ASP A 210 -8.55 -6.25 1.56
CA ASP A 210 -8.85 -4.94 2.16
C ASP A 210 -9.91 -5.15 3.24
N PHE A 211 -9.50 -5.07 4.51
CA PHE A 211 -10.38 -5.37 5.64
C PHE A 211 -11.21 -4.17 6.12
N THR A 212 -11.08 -3.01 5.45
CA THR A 212 -11.88 -1.80 5.65
C THR A 212 -12.12 -1.12 4.30
N MET A 213 -12.72 -1.86 3.35
CA MET A 213 -12.73 -1.51 1.93
C MET A 213 -13.51 -0.23 1.58
N GLY A 214 -14.34 0.29 2.51
CA GLY A 214 -15.17 1.46 2.28
C GLY A 214 -15.99 1.34 1.00
N SER A 215 -15.82 2.28 0.08
CA SER A 215 -16.49 2.28 -1.23
C SER A 215 -15.84 1.35 -2.29
N GLY A 216 -14.94 0.44 -1.92
CA GLY A 216 -14.42 -0.62 -2.78
C GLY A 216 -13.34 -0.21 -3.80
N THR A 217 -12.61 0.87 -3.57
CA THR A 217 -11.58 1.34 -4.52
C THR A 217 -10.48 0.30 -4.77
N THR A 218 -10.06 -0.43 -3.71
CA THR A 218 -9.09 -1.52 -3.81
C THR A 218 -9.62 -2.65 -4.70
N GLY A 219 -10.90 -3.00 -4.56
CA GLY A 219 -11.55 -4.01 -5.38
C GLY A 219 -11.61 -3.63 -6.86
N VAL A 220 -11.97 -2.38 -7.18
CA VAL A 220 -11.91 -1.84 -8.54
C VAL A 220 -10.48 -1.92 -9.11
N ALA A 221 -9.48 -1.54 -8.31
CA ALA A 221 -8.07 -1.59 -8.74
C ALA A 221 -7.58 -3.04 -8.95
N CYS A 222 -8.00 -3.99 -8.11
CA CYS A 222 -7.71 -5.41 -8.27
C CYS A 222 -8.28 -5.95 -9.59
N LYS A 223 -9.52 -5.60 -9.92
CA LYS A 223 -10.17 -5.98 -11.16
C LYS A 223 -9.41 -5.47 -12.37
N ASN A 224 -9.03 -4.19 -12.35
CA ASN A 224 -8.27 -3.55 -13.44
C ASN A 224 -6.83 -4.08 -13.57
N THR A 225 -6.38 -4.91 -12.67
CA THR A 225 -5.01 -5.45 -12.65
C THR A 225 -4.96 -6.97 -12.66
N ASN A 226 -6.08 -7.64 -12.93
CA ASN A 226 -6.23 -9.11 -12.92
C ASN A 226 -5.79 -9.75 -11.58
N ARG A 227 -6.17 -9.15 -10.45
CA ARG A 227 -5.95 -9.70 -9.11
C ARG A 227 -7.27 -10.15 -8.50
N ASN A 228 -7.20 -11.20 -7.67
CA ASN A 228 -8.32 -11.59 -6.82
C ASN A 228 -8.45 -10.61 -5.66
N PHE A 229 -9.67 -10.42 -5.18
CA PHE A 229 -9.96 -9.47 -4.11
C PHE A 229 -10.84 -10.08 -3.04
N ILE A 230 -10.52 -9.82 -1.79
CA ILE A 230 -11.34 -10.04 -0.62
C ILE A 230 -11.54 -8.69 0.05
N GLY A 231 -12.78 -8.24 0.16
CA GLY A 231 -13.14 -6.97 0.78
C GLY A 231 -14.06 -7.17 1.98
N ILE A 232 -13.83 -6.41 3.05
CA ILE A 232 -14.67 -6.41 4.24
C ILE A 232 -15.14 -4.97 4.51
N GLU A 233 -16.44 -4.79 4.75
CA GLU A 233 -17.02 -3.49 5.09
C GLU A 233 -18.15 -3.70 6.11
N LYS A 234 -18.13 -2.88 7.16
CA LYS A 234 -19.12 -2.96 8.24
C LYS A 234 -20.40 -2.16 7.94
N ASP A 235 -20.22 -1.00 7.30
CA ASP A 235 -21.33 -0.10 6.98
C ASP A 235 -22.12 -0.62 5.77
N GLU A 236 -23.42 -0.81 5.95
CA GLU A 236 -24.35 -1.31 4.91
C GLU A 236 -24.34 -0.45 3.65
N LYS A 237 -24.32 0.86 3.82
CA LYS A 237 -24.37 1.80 2.70
C LYS A 237 -23.10 1.72 1.87
N TYR A 238 -21.93 1.74 2.54
CA TYR A 238 -20.66 1.65 1.84
C TYR A 238 -20.42 0.27 1.24
N PHE A 239 -20.90 -0.79 1.90
CA PHE A 239 -20.87 -2.14 1.33
C PHE A 239 -21.60 -2.23 -0.01
N LYS A 240 -22.85 -1.75 -0.10
CA LYS A 240 -23.62 -1.71 -1.35
C LYS A 240 -22.95 -0.87 -2.43
N ILE A 241 -22.40 0.29 -2.06
CA ILE A 241 -21.64 1.13 -2.98
C ILE A 241 -20.42 0.40 -3.54
N ALA A 242 -19.68 -0.31 -2.68
CA ALA A 242 -18.52 -1.08 -3.09
C ALA A 242 -18.89 -2.20 -4.07
N GLU A 243 -19.94 -2.95 -3.76
CA GLU A 243 -20.47 -4.02 -4.59
C GLU A 243 -20.82 -3.51 -5.99
N GLU A 244 -21.66 -2.47 -6.09
CA GLU A 244 -22.03 -1.86 -7.36
C GLU A 244 -20.83 -1.32 -8.16
N ARG A 245 -19.88 -0.65 -7.50
CA ARG A 245 -18.70 -0.10 -8.17
C ARG A 245 -17.79 -1.19 -8.72
N ILE A 246 -17.57 -2.24 -7.96
CA ILE A 246 -16.75 -3.37 -8.37
C ILE A 246 -17.41 -4.13 -9.52
N GLU A 247 -18.74 -4.28 -9.53
CA GLU A 247 -19.48 -4.90 -10.62
C GLU A 247 -19.46 -4.07 -11.91
N LYS A 248 -19.82 -2.82 -11.83
CA LYS A 248 -19.93 -1.91 -13.01
C LYS A 248 -18.64 -1.78 -13.80
N HIS A 249 -17.49 -1.81 -13.17
CA HIS A 249 -16.18 -1.75 -13.85
C HIS A 249 -15.89 -2.94 -14.77
N THR A 250 -16.73 -4.00 -14.78
CA THR A 250 -16.55 -5.14 -15.70
C THR A 250 -16.97 -4.81 -17.13
N THR A 251 -17.78 -3.79 -17.33
CA THR A 251 -18.49 -3.55 -18.59
C THR A 251 -17.80 -2.50 -19.49
N GLN A 252 -16.97 -1.61 -18.93
CA GLN A 252 -16.41 -0.49 -19.70
C GLN A 252 -15.02 -0.76 -20.33
N GLU A 253 -14.21 -1.67 -19.83
CA GLU A 253 -12.88 -1.95 -20.42
C GLU A 253 -12.88 -3.06 -21.50
N ARG A 254 -14.02 -3.68 -21.82
CA ARG A 254 -14.14 -4.65 -22.93
C ARG A 254 -14.57 -4.04 -24.28
N LEU A 255 -14.74 -2.73 -24.36
CA LEU A 255 -15.24 -2.02 -25.55
C LEU A 255 -14.21 -1.11 -26.22
N PHE A 256 -12.91 -1.16 -25.83
CA PHE A 256 -11.83 -0.46 -26.54
C PHE A 256 -10.61 -1.36 -26.73
#